data_145d52141313552e8cbbbeaaa4b451bd
#
_entry.id   145d52141313552e8cbbbeaaa4b451bd
#
_cell.length_a   1.000
_cell.length_b   1.000
_cell.length_c   1.000
_cell.angle_alpha   90.00
_cell.angle_beta   90.00
_cell.angle_gamma   90.00
#
_symmetry.space_group_name_H-M   'P 1'
#
loop_
_entity.id
_entity.type
_entity.pdbx_description
1 polymer ?
#
loop_
_entity_poly.entity_id
_entity_poly.type
_entity_poly.pdbx_seq_one_letter_code
_entity_poly.pdbx_strand_id
1 'polypeptide(L)'
;MQAVFKPNIKNKLKSSKFIKVELGCGSSRKIEGAITIDMLESDSVDIVTNINNGLPLEDNSVDEIYSFHFLEHVDDLEFILKEVYRVLKPNGKKIGTVPHFSNPFFYSDPTHNSFFGLYSFNYFDKEQKIVKRKVPIFYTESFFEVSKLKLNFTSPFIGRYAFKKFIGLLVNLSSYTKEFYEENLCYIIPAYELYFELKKNK
;
A
#
# COMPACT_ATOMS: atom_id res chain seq x y z
N MET A 1 -12.67 14.66 13.11
CA MET A 1 -13.93 13.86 13.19
C MET A 1 -13.65 12.70 14.12
N GLN A 2 -14.51 12.43 15.09
CA GLN A 2 -14.38 11.26 15.98
C GLN A 2 -14.74 10.00 15.17
N ALA A 3 -14.01 8.89 15.37
CA ALA A 3 -14.26 7.64 14.64
C ALA A 3 -15.63 7.05 15.00
N VAL A 4 -16.42 6.72 13.97
CA VAL A 4 -17.75 6.09 14.10
C VAL A 4 -17.64 4.62 13.69
N PHE A 5 -17.97 3.72 14.62
CA PHE A 5 -17.93 2.27 14.43
C PHE A 5 -19.32 1.75 14.13
N LYS A 6 -19.49 0.94 13.09
CA LYS A 6 -20.72 0.18 12.88
C LYS A 6 -20.98 -0.81 14.04
N PRO A 7 -22.22 -1.21 14.29
CA PRO A 7 -22.55 -2.20 15.31
C PRO A 7 -21.70 -3.47 15.19
N ASN A 8 -21.31 -4.05 16.32
CA ASN A 8 -20.50 -5.27 16.45
C ASN A 8 -19.02 -5.20 15.99
N ILE A 9 -18.53 -4.13 15.36
CA ILE A 9 -17.14 -4.03 14.94
C ILE A 9 -16.17 -4.05 16.14
N LYS A 10 -16.48 -3.34 17.20
CA LYS A 10 -15.69 -3.36 18.44
C LYS A 10 -15.58 -4.78 19.05
N ASN A 11 -16.67 -5.55 18.99
CA ASN A 11 -16.66 -6.94 19.44
C ASN A 11 -15.84 -7.83 18.50
N LYS A 12 -15.96 -7.64 17.18
CA LYS A 12 -15.17 -8.35 16.16
C LYS A 12 -13.66 -8.10 16.38
N LEU A 13 -13.25 -6.85 16.64
CA LEU A 13 -11.85 -6.50 16.94
C LEU A 13 -11.32 -7.22 18.18
N LYS A 14 -12.16 -7.46 19.20
CA LYS A 14 -11.75 -8.13 20.45
C LYS A 14 -11.78 -9.66 20.38
N SER A 15 -12.70 -10.24 19.61
CA SER A 15 -12.94 -11.69 19.60
C SER A 15 -12.25 -12.45 18.46
N SER A 16 -11.82 -11.77 17.40
CA SER A 16 -11.22 -12.41 16.23
C SER A 16 -9.77 -12.83 16.52
N LYS A 17 -9.44 -14.07 16.20
CA LYS A 17 -8.06 -14.59 16.32
C LYS A 17 -7.10 -13.98 15.29
N PHE A 18 -7.61 -13.61 14.12
CA PHE A 18 -6.87 -13.00 13.03
C PHE A 18 -7.64 -11.80 12.48
N ILE A 19 -7.04 -10.64 12.54
CA ILE A 19 -7.68 -9.37 12.17
C ILE A 19 -7.05 -8.82 10.90
N LYS A 20 -7.89 -8.66 9.87
CA LYS A 20 -7.57 -7.95 8.64
C LYS A 20 -8.25 -6.60 8.63
N VAL A 21 -7.53 -5.58 8.18
CA VAL A 21 -8.07 -4.23 8.01
C VAL A 21 -7.83 -3.78 6.57
N GLU A 22 -8.82 -3.15 5.94
CA GLU A 22 -8.68 -2.52 4.62
C GLU A 22 -8.88 -1.01 4.76
N LEU A 23 -7.87 -0.23 4.37
CA LEU A 23 -7.87 1.23 4.40
C LEU A 23 -8.26 1.78 3.03
N GLY A 24 -9.15 2.78 2.99
CA GLY A 24 -9.57 3.41 1.76
C GLY A 24 -10.37 2.47 0.85
N CYS A 25 -11.38 1.77 1.41
CA CYS A 25 -12.17 0.82 0.63
C CYS A 25 -13.17 1.51 -0.33
N GLY A 26 -13.46 2.79 -0.14
CA GLY A 26 -14.46 3.52 -0.92
C GLY A 26 -15.85 2.88 -0.83
N SER A 27 -16.47 2.69 -1.98
CA SER A 27 -17.81 2.10 -2.09
C SER A 27 -17.82 0.56 -2.14
N SER A 28 -16.63 -0.10 -2.18
CA SER A 28 -16.57 -1.56 -2.32
C SER A 28 -15.39 -2.18 -1.58
N ARG A 29 -15.68 -3.14 -0.73
CA ARG A 29 -14.71 -3.98 -0.02
C ARG A 29 -13.99 -4.90 -1.00
N LYS A 30 -12.66 -4.92 -1.00
CA LYS A 30 -11.82 -5.78 -1.86
C LYS A 30 -11.32 -7.03 -1.13
N ILE A 31 -11.19 -6.96 0.21
CA ILE A 31 -10.67 -8.06 1.03
C ILE A 31 -11.81 -8.69 1.84
N GLU A 32 -12.10 -9.95 1.55
CA GLU A 32 -13.12 -10.71 2.28
C GLU A 32 -12.74 -10.84 3.77
N GLY A 33 -13.73 -10.58 4.63
CA GLY A 33 -13.59 -10.67 6.08
C GLY A 33 -12.81 -9.52 6.74
N ALA A 34 -12.19 -8.61 5.98
CA ALA A 34 -11.52 -7.45 6.53
C ALA A 34 -12.50 -6.47 7.21
N ILE A 35 -12.01 -5.74 8.21
CA ILE A 35 -12.67 -4.55 8.75
C ILE A 35 -12.23 -3.37 7.90
N THR A 36 -13.19 -2.65 7.33
CA THR A 36 -12.93 -1.56 6.40
C THR A 36 -12.95 -0.21 7.10
N ILE A 37 -12.00 0.64 6.75
CA ILE A 37 -11.87 2.01 7.28
C ILE A 37 -11.82 3.00 6.11
N ASP A 38 -12.70 3.99 6.13
CA ASP A 38 -12.74 5.06 5.15
C ASP A 38 -13.26 6.35 5.78
N MET A 39 -13.02 7.48 5.14
CA MET A 39 -13.63 8.76 5.54
C MET A 39 -15.03 8.96 4.98
N LEU A 40 -15.37 8.28 3.89
CA LEU A 40 -16.68 8.31 3.26
C LEU A 40 -17.59 7.26 3.90
N GLU A 41 -18.78 7.67 4.35
CA GLU A 41 -19.78 6.75 4.85
C GLU A 41 -20.43 5.95 3.70
N SER A 42 -20.37 4.63 3.78
CA SER A 42 -21.03 3.72 2.84
C SER A 42 -21.36 2.38 3.50
N ASP A 43 -22.16 1.55 2.84
CA ASP A 43 -22.47 0.20 3.32
C ASP A 43 -21.24 -0.68 3.45
N SER A 44 -20.22 -0.44 2.64
CA SER A 44 -18.95 -1.16 2.63
C SER A 44 -17.99 -0.76 3.75
N VAL A 45 -18.22 0.37 4.45
CA VAL A 45 -17.33 0.92 5.48
C VAL A 45 -17.77 0.49 6.87
N ASP A 46 -16.90 -0.12 7.64
CA ASP A 46 -17.14 -0.57 9.01
C ASP A 46 -16.78 0.50 10.06
N ILE A 47 -15.76 1.31 9.80
CA ILE A 47 -15.31 2.42 10.65
C ILE A 47 -15.16 3.67 9.80
N VAL A 48 -15.98 4.66 10.06
CA VAL A 48 -15.91 5.97 9.37
C VAL A 48 -15.00 6.90 10.16
N THR A 49 -13.87 7.29 9.57
CA THR A 49 -12.91 8.22 10.19
C THR A 49 -11.96 8.83 9.15
N ASN A 50 -11.42 10.00 9.46
CA ASN A 50 -10.30 10.56 8.69
C ASN A 50 -8.98 9.99 9.25
N ILE A 51 -8.34 9.14 8.47
CA ILE A 51 -7.10 8.43 8.84
C ILE A 51 -5.92 9.40 9.03
N ASN A 52 -5.94 10.59 8.41
CA ASN A 52 -4.92 11.62 8.64
C ASN A 52 -4.86 12.09 10.12
N ASN A 53 -5.86 11.73 10.95
CA ASN A 53 -5.85 11.95 12.41
C ASN A 53 -5.40 10.70 13.21
N GLY A 54 -4.92 9.66 12.54
CA GLY A 54 -4.51 8.38 13.12
C GLY A 54 -5.55 7.26 12.97
N LEU A 55 -5.10 6.02 13.19
CA LEU A 55 -5.95 4.83 13.12
C LEU A 55 -6.64 4.59 14.47
N PRO A 56 -7.99 4.45 14.52
CA PRO A 56 -8.74 4.23 15.75
C PRO A 56 -8.68 2.76 16.21
N LEU A 57 -7.46 2.21 16.23
CA LEU A 57 -7.15 0.82 16.57
C LEU A 57 -6.06 0.78 17.64
N GLU A 58 -6.10 -0.26 18.48
CA GLU A 58 -5.10 -0.46 19.53
C GLU A 58 -3.74 -0.86 18.96
N ASP A 59 -2.68 -0.61 19.72
CA ASP A 59 -1.32 -1.02 19.36
C ASP A 59 -1.24 -2.55 19.26
N ASN A 60 -0.50 -3.05 18.28
CA ASN A 60 -0.26 -4.48 18.09
C ASN A 60 -1.55 -5.34 18.04
N SER A 61 -2.61 -4.81 17.44
CA SER A 61 -3.92 -5.46 17.40
C SER A 61 -4.26 -6.10 16.06
N VAL A 62 -3.60 -5.72 14.97
CA VAL A 62 -3.95 -6.11 13.59
C VAL A 62 -2.90 -7.05 12.99
N ASP A 63 -3.32 -8.11 12.33
CA ASP A 63 -2.42 -9.06 11.68
C ASP A 63 -2.04 -8.62 10.27
N GLU A 64 -3.02 -8.12 9.49
CA GLU A 64 -2.78 -7.66 8.12
C GLU A 64 -3.56 -6.37 7.83
N ILE A 65 -2.88 -5.41 7.18
CA ILE A 65 -3.48 -4.17 6.71
C ILE A 65 -3.34 -4.11 5.18
N TYR A 66 -4.45 -3.84 4.52
CA TYR A 66 -4.55 -3.72 3.07
C TYR A 66 -4.88 -2.29 2.66
N SER A 67 -4.38 -1.84 1.52
CA SER A 67 -4.88 -0.64 0.84
C SER A 67 -4.58 -0.71 -0.66
N PHE A 68 -5.49 -0.23 -1.48
CA PHE A 68 -5.38 -0.27 -2.94
C PHE A 68 -5.73 1.09 -3.50
N HIS A 69 -4.73 1.77 -4.08
CA HIS A 69 -4.87 3.14 -4.57
C HIS A 69 -5.43 4.07 -3.48
N PHE A 70 -4.71 4.14 -2.37
CA PHE A 70 -5.09 4.91 -1.20
C PHE A 70 -3.94 5.78 -0.66
N LEU A 71 -2.71 5.22 -0.58
CA LEU A 71 -1.58 5.93 0.05
C LEU A 71 -1.12 7.17 -0.74
N GLU A 72 -1.44 7.24 -2.02
CA GLU A 72 -1.20 8.42 -2.86
C GLU A 72 -2.02 9.64 -2.46
N HIS A 73 -3.14 9.44 -1.76
CA HIS A 73 -4.06 10.50 -1.35
C HIS A 73 -3.83 11.01 0.08
N VAL A 74 -2.98 10.35 0.88
CA VAL A 74 -2.75 10.77 2.26
C VAL A 74 -1.91 12.04 2.33
N ASP A 75 -2.17 12.88 3.34
CA ASP A 75 -1.49 14.16 3.51
C ASP A 75 -0.04 13.97 3.99
N ASP A 76 0.19 13.00 4.87
CA ASP A 76 1.49 12.66 5.46
C ASP A 76 1.70 11.15 5.42
N LEU A 77 2.46 10.68 4.43
CA LEU A 77 2.76 9.26 4.23
C LEU A 77 3.55 8.68 5.41
N GLU A 78 4.50 9.44 5.97
CA GLU A 78 5.31 8.97 7.09
C GLU A 78 4.44 8.75 8.33
N PHE A 79 3.56 9.71 8.66
CA PHE A 79 2.62 9.58 9.76
C PHE A 79 1.71 8.35 9.59
N ILE A 80 1.13 8.17 8.41
CA ILE A 80 0.26 7.00 8.14
C ILE A 80 1.02 5.68 8.26
N LEU A 81 2.26 5.59 7.77
CA LEU A 81 3.07 4.39 7.91
C LEU A 81 3.49 4.13 9.37
N LYS A 82 3.72 5.17 10.17
CA LYS A 82 3.92 5.05 11.63
C LYS A 82 2.68 4.48 12.32
N GLU A 83 1.49 4.96 11.98
CA GLU A 83 0.22 4.44 12.52
C GLU A 83 -0.02 2.99 12.09
N VAL A 84 0.23 2.65 10.83
CA VAL A 84 0.20 1.27 10.32
C VAL A 84 1.18 0.39 11.12
N TYR A 85 2.40 0.86 11.35
CA TYR A 85 3.40 0.15 12.15
C TYR A 85 2.93 -0.04 13.60
N ARG A 86 2.38 1.00 14.23
CA ARG A 86 1.86 0.96 15.61
C ARG A 86 0.81 -0.13 15.78
N VAL A 87 -0.19 -0.16 14.92
CA VAL A 87 -1.34 -1.07 15.06
C VAL A 87 -1.06 -2.49 14.59
N LEU A 88 -0.09 -2.72 13.71
CA LEU A 88 0.31 -4.07 13.31
C LEU A 88 0.93 -4.84 14.47
N LYS A 89 0.57 -6.10 14.62
CA LYS A 89 1.26 -7.05 15.51
C LYS A 89 2.70 -7.28 15.05
N PRO A 90 3.61 -7.74 15.92
CA PRO A 90 4.91 -8.26 15.49
C PRO A 90 4.74 -9.32 14.40
N ASN A 91 5.50 -9.20 13.30
CA ASN A 91 5.39 -9.97 12.06
C ASN A 91 4.10 -9.73 11.25
N GLY A 92 3.23 -8.82 11.66
CA GLY A 92 2.08 -8.38 10.86
C GLY A 92 2.51 -7.70 9.55
N LYS A 93 1.61 -7.66 8.58
CA LYS A 93 1.91 -7.19 7.22
C LYS A 93 1.04 -6.01 6.79
N LYS A 94 1.65 -5.07 6.10
CA LYS A 94 0.96 -4.09 5.25
C LYS A 94 1.13 -4.50 3.80
N ILE A 95 0.01 -4.68 3.10
CA ILE A 95 -0.05 -5.17 1.72
C ILE A 95 -0.86 -4.18 0.90
N GLY A 96 -0.43 -3.89 -0.32
CA GLY A 96 -1.23 -3.00 -1.16
C GLY A 96 -0.67 -2.73 -2.53
N THR A 97 -1.38 -1.84 -3.23
CA THR A 97 -0.93 -1.24 -4.48
C THR A 97 -1.02 0.28 -4.41
N VAL A 98 -0.10 0.93 -5.09
CA VAL A 98 -0.09 2.37 -5.32
C VAL A 98 0.22 2.63 -6.80
N PRO A 99 -0.25 3.72 -7.41
CA PRO A 99 0.07 4.02 -8.80
C PRO A 99 1.58 4.25 -8.94
N HIS A 100 2.17 3.71 -9.98
CA HIS A 100 3.57 3.95 -10.31
C HIS A 100 3.74 5.36 -10.88
N PHE A 101 4.81 6.07 -10.55
CA PHE A 101 5.04 7.45 -11.03
C PHE A 101 5.07 7.57 -12.55
N SER A 102 5.43 6.51 -13.28
CA SER A 102 5.41 6.52 -14.76
C SER A 102 4.02 6.31 -15.34
N ASN A 103 3.01 5.98 -14.53
CA ASN A 103 1.64 5.83 -14.99
C ASN A 103 1.08 7.19 -15.44
N PRO A 104 0.71 7.38 -16.73
CA PRO A 104 0.21 8.67 -17.20
C PRO A 104 -1.09 9.11 -16.52
N PHE A 105 -1.89 8.16 -16.03
CA PHE A 105 -3.14 8.47 -15.31
C PHE A 105 -2.90 9.00 -13.90
N PHE A 106 -1.70 8.77 -13.33
CA PHE A 106 -1.32 9.31 -12.03
C PHE A 106 -1.48 10.84 -11.98
N TYR A 107 -0.98 11.52 -13.03
CA TYR A 107 -0.99 12.99 -13.11
C TYR A 107 -2.36 13.59 -13.45
N SER A 108 -3.34 12.76 -13.78
CA SER A 108 -4.70 13.19 -14.11
C SER A 108 -5.59 13.35 -12.87
N ASP A 109 -5.18 12.80 -11.74
CA ASP A 109 -5.91 12.92 -10.47
C ASP A 109 -5.28 14.04 -9.61
N PRO A 110 -6.02 15.17 -9.39
CA PRO A 110 -5.51 16.31 -8.64
C PRO A 110 -5.37 16.05 -7.12
N THR A 111 -5.84 14.90 -6.64
CA THR A 111 -5.81 14.52 -5.21
C THR A 111 -4.59 13.68 -4.83
N HIS A 112 -3.71 13.36 -5.79
CA HIS A 112 -2.48 12.62 -5.52
C HIS A 112 -1.42 13.54 -4.88
N ASN A 113 -1.01 13.22 -3.66
CA ASN A 113 -0.02 13.95 -2.88
C ASN A 113 1.38 13.29 -2.92
N SER A 114 1.46 11.97 -3.15
CA SER A 114 2.71 11.20 -3.08
C SER A 114 2.99 10.41 -4.35
N PHE A 115 4.27 10.43 -4.80
CA PHE A 115 4.75 9.66 -5.95
C PHE A 115 5.38 8.36 -5.50
N PHE A 116 5.09 7.26 -6.21
CA PHE A 116 5.63 5.94 -5.88
C PHE A 116 6.40 5.32 -7.04
N GLY A 117 7.57 4.82 -6.74
CA GLY A 117 8.41 4.00 -7.60
C GLY A 117 9.00 2.83 -6.83
N LEU A 118 9.85 2.06 -7.48
CA LEU A 118 10.45 0.84 -6.94
C LEU A 118 11.14 1.04 -5.59
N TYR A 119 11.71 2.22 -5.35
CA TYR A 119 12.50 2.52 -4.15
C TYR A 119 11.71 3.20 -3.03
N SER A 120 10.45 3.61 -3.26
CA SER A 120 9.70 4.45 -2.32
C SER A 120 9.58 3.85 -0.92
N PHE A 121 9.30 2.56 -0.83
CA PHE A 121 9.17 1.90 0.48
C PHE A 121 10.50 1.52 1.12
N ASN A 122 11.63 1.57 0.38
CA ASN A 122 12.94 1.30 0.94
C ASN A 122 13.44 2.40 1.89
N TYR A 123 12.88 3.60 1.81
CA TYR A 123 13.12 4.66 2.81
C TYR A 123 12.64 4.27 4.21
N PHE A 124 11.74 3.27 4.29
CA PHE A 124 11.20 2.71 5.53
C PHE A 124 11.75 1.31 5.85
N ASP A 125 12.82 0.87 5.18
CA ASP A 125 13.47 -0.43 5.38
C ASP A 125 14.96 -0.26 5.70
N LYS A 126 15.39 -0.65 6.92
CA LYS A 126 16.81 -0.57 7.32
C LYS A 126 17.73 -1.46 6.49
N GLU A 127 17.25 -2.62 6.08
CA GLU A 127 18.06 -3.64 5.46
C GLU A 127 18.06 -3.57 3.93
N GLN A 128 16.97 -3.12 3.34
CA GLN A 128 16.78 -2.89 1.90
C GLN A 128 17.25 -4.09 1.05
N LYS A 129 16.83 -5.31 1.41
CA LYS A 129 17.33 -6.55 0.80
C LYS A 129 16.86 -6.77 -0.64
N ILE A 130 15.68 -6.22 -1.01
CA ILE A 130 15.02 -6.53 -2.30
C ILE A 130 15.66 -5.81 -3.48
N VAL A 131 16.24 -4.63 -3.27
CA VAL A 131 16.85 -3.81 -4.32
C VAL A 131 18.34 -3.64 -4.07
N LYS A 132 19.11 -3.48 -5.15
CA LYS A 132 20.55 -3.31 -5.08
C LYS A 132 20.94 -1.86 -4.73
N ARG A 133 20.26 -0.89 -5.38
CA ARG A 133 20.45 0.53 -5.06
C ARG A 133 19.89 0.84 -3.69
N LYS A 134 20.73 1.40 -2.79
CA LYS A 134 20.34 1.81 -1.44
C LYS A 134 19.86 3.26 -1.43
N VAL A 135 18.86 3.53 -0.58
CA VAL A 135 18.36 4.87 -0.33
C VAL A 135 18.64 5.29 1.11
N PRO A 136 18.70 6.61 1.42
CA PRO A 136 18.87 7.09 2.80
C PRO A 136 17.70 6.67 3.70
N ILE A 137 17.98 6.39 4.99
CA ILE A 137 17.00 5.91 5.97
C ILE A 137 16.86 6.80 7.20
N PHE A 138 17.33 8.05 7.13
CA PHE A 138 17.32 8.96 8.28
C PHE A 138 16.01 9.77 8.45
N TYR A 139 15.02 9.52 7.61
CA TYR A 139 13.73 10.25 7.62
C TYR A 139 12.73 9.69 8.62
N THR A 140 12.86 8.44 9.03
CA THR A 140 11.89 7.76 9.91
C THR A 140 12.58 6.87 10.93
N GLU A 141 11.91 6.65 12.07
CA GLU A 141 12.31 5.67 13.09
C GLU A 141 11.50 4.37 13.00
N SER A 142 10.40 4.36 12.25
CA SER A 142 9.50 3.21 12.11
C SER A 142 9.87 2.42 10.88
N PHE A 143 10.59 1.31 11.08
CA PHE A 143 11.10 0.51 9.98
C PHE A 143 10.33 -0.79 9.80
N PHE A 144 9.96 -1.03 8.55
CA PHE A 144 9.47 -2.30 8.05
C PHE A 144 10.61 -3.10 7.41
N GLU A 145 10.35 -4.38 7.16
CA GLU A 145 11.05 -5.17 6.15
C GLU A 145 10.22 -5.13 4.87
N VAL A 146 10.78 -4.60 3.79
CA VAL A 146 10.15 -4.70 2.46
C VAL A 146 10.31 -6.14 1.99
N SER A 147 9.24 -6.94 2.08
CA SER A 147 9.28 -8.38 1.79
C SER A 147 8.98 -8.69 0.32
N LYS A 148 8.28 -7.79 -0.38
CA LYS A 148 7.95 -7.97 -1.80
C LYS A 148 7.66 -6.66 -2.50
N LEU A 149 8.18 -6.54 -3.74
CA LEU A 149 7.87 -5.47 -4.68
C LEU A 149 7.60 -6.08 -6.07
N LYS A 150 6.52 -5.64 -6.71
CA LYS A 150 6.17 -6.09 -8.06
C LYS A 150 5.59 -4.92 -8.85
N LEU A 151 6.09 -4.72 -10.06
CA LEU A 151 5.56 -3.74 -11.00
C LEU A 151 4.43 -4.39 -11.82
N ASN A 152 3.24 -3.83 -11.74
CA ASN A 152 2.08 -4.30 -12.47
C ASN A 152 1.87 -3.47 -13.73
N PHE A 153 1.55 -4.18 -14.83
CA PHE A 153 1.33 -3.60 -16.15
C PHE A 153 -0.07 -3.96 -16.62
N THR A 154 -0.82 -2.96 -17.06
CA THR A 154 -2.17 -3.16 -17.59
C THR A 154 -2.51 -2.11 -18.66
N SER A 155 -3.58 -2.35 -19.41
CA SER A 155 -4.16 -1.42 -20.36
C SER A 155 -5.62 -1.78 -20.58
N PRO A 156 -6.52 -0.82 -20.82
CA PRO A 156 -7.90 -1.09 -21.21
C PRO A 156 -8.04 -1.66 -22.63
N PHE A 157 -6.98 -1.59 -23.45
CA PHE A 157 -6.98 -2.07 -24.84
C PHE A 157 -6.39 -3.48 -24.93
N ILE A 158 -7.12 -4.44 -25.53
CA ILE A 158 -6.78 -5.88 -25.53
C ILE A 158 -5.36 -6.15 -26.02
N GLY A 159 -4.96 -5.64 -27.20
CA GLY A 159 -3.62 -5.86 -27.75
C GLY A 159 -2.50 -5.29 -26.86
N ARG A 160 -2.71 -4.06 -26.35
CA ARG A 160 -1.78 -3.42 -25.39
C ARG A 160 -1.74 -4.15 -24.06
N TYR A 161 -2.88 -4.68 -23.61
CA TYR A 161 -2.95 -5.46 -22.37
C TYR A 161 -2.06 -6.70 -22.46
N ALA A 162 -2.19 -7.52 -23.53
CA ALA A 162 -1.38 -8.71 -23.73
C ALA A 162 0.13 -8.38 -23.77
N PHE A 163 0.50 -7.35 -24.54
CA PHE A 163 1.89 -6.87 -24.58
C PHE A 163 2.40 -6.43 -23.21
N LYS A 164 1.65 -5.59 -22.51
CA LYS A 164 2.02 -5.09 -21.17
C LYS A 164 2.12 -6.23 -20.15
N LYS A 165 1.25 -7.22 -20.19
CA LYS A 165 1.35 -8.41 -19.32
C LYS A 165 2.63 -9.21 -19.60
N PHE A 166 3.00 -9.38 -20.86
CA PHE A 166 4.26 -10.03 -21.23
C PHE A 166 5.47 -9.24 -20.70
N ILE A 167 5.51 -7.93 -20.89
CA ILE A 167 6.56 -7.07 -20.32
C ILE A 167 6.59 -7.20 -18.80
N GLY A 168 5.44 -7.21 -18.13
CA GLY A 168 5.35 -7.39 -16.69
C GLY A 168 5.95 -8.70 -16.20
N LEU A 169 5.84 -9.79 -16.95
CA LEU A 169 6.51 -11.05 -16.64
C LEU A 169 8.05 -10.88 -16.68
N LEU A 170 8.58 -10.29 -17.75
CA LEU A 170 10.02 -10.08 -17.91
C LEU A 170 10.60 -9.14 -16.85
N VAL A 171 9.93 -8.02 -16.59
CA VAL A 171 10.38 -7.02 -15.61
C VAL A 171 10.40 -7.60 -14.20
N ASN A 172 9.48 -8.46 -13.85
CA ASN A 172 9.41 -9.02 -12.49
C ASN A 172 10.23 -10.30 -12.27
N LEU A 173 11.07 -10.74 -13.23
CA LEU A 173 11.90 -11.94 -13.09
C LEU A 173 12.91 -11.85 -11.94
N SER A 174 13.48 -10.67 -11.72
CA SER A 174 14.50 -10.46 -10.68
C SER A 174 14.49 -9.02 -10.16
N SER A 175 15.26 -8.73 -9.11
CA SER A 175 15.52 -7.34 -8.69
C SER A 175 16.25 -6.56 -9.79
N TYR A 176 17.25 -7.16 -10.43
CA TYR A 176 17.99 -6.55 -11.52
C TYR A 176 17.07 -6.08 -12.66
N THR A 177 16.16 -6.95 -13.13
CA THR A 177 15.25 -6.59 -14.24
C THR A 177 14.26 -5.49 -13.84
N LYS A 178 13.82 -5.45 -12.58
CA LYS A 178 12.98 -4.35 -12.06
C LYS A 178 13.74 -3.02 -12.00
N GLU A 179 14.97 -3.03 -11.46
CA GLU A 179 15.81 -1.83 -11.38
C GLU A 179 16.20 -1.33 -12.78
N PHE A 180 16.60 -2.24 -13.68
CA PHE A 180 16.89 -1.91 -15.08
C PHE A 180 15.69 -1.26 -15.78
N TYR A 181 14.49 -1.81 -15.57
CA TYR A 181 13.26 -1.24 -16.13
C TYR A 181 13.02 0.18 -15.59
N GLU A 182 13.09 0.39 -14.29
CA GLU A 182 12.83 1.70 -13.68
C GLU A 182 13.82 2.75 -14.15
N GLU A 183 15.09 2.39 -14.31
CA GLU A 183 16.15 3.28 -14.76
C GLU A 183 16.05 3.64 -16.24
N ASN A 184 15.66 2.69 -17.11
CA ASN A 184 15.85 2.85 -18.56
C ASN A 184 14.56 2.83 -19.38
N LEU A 185 13.48 2.17 -18.93
CA LEU A 185 12.31 1.86 -19.75
C LEU A 185 10.99 2.43 -19.22
N CYS A 186 10.93 2.92 -18.01
CA CYS A 186 9.67 3.26 -17.34
C CYS A 186 8.86 4.37 -18.05
N TYR A 187 9.53 5.28 -18.74
CA TYR A 187 8.85 6.33 -19.53
C TYR A 187 8.48 5.91 -20.95
N ILE A 188 9.04 4.79 -21.45
CA ILE A 188 8.73 4.25 -22.78
C ILE A 188 7.57 3.27 -22.68
N ILE A 189 7.59 2.39 -21.66
CA ILE A 189 6.56 1.38 -21.40
C ILE A 189 6.09 1.56 -19.96
N PRO A 190 5.22 2.53 -19.64
CA PRO A 190 4.87 2.86 -18.26
C PRO A 190 4.24 1.67 -17.51
N ALA A 191 4.68 1.44 -16.27
CA ALA A 191 3.98 0.57 -15.33
C ALA A 191 2.68 1.23 -14.88
N TYR A 192 1.70 0.42 -14.49
CA TYR A 192 0.42 0.93 -14.01
C TYR A 192 0.49 1.21 -12.50
N GLU A 193 0.96 0.24 -11.74
CA GLU A 193 1.02 0.32 -10.27
C GLU A 193 2.20 -0.48 -9.71
N LEU A 194 2.60 -0.12 -8.52
CA LEU A 194 3.53 -0.87 -7.69
C LEU A 194 2.74 -1.65 -6.62
N TYR A 195 2.85 -2.98 -6.64
CA TYR A 195 2.43 -3.84 -5.55
C TYR A 195 3.55 -3.96 -4.54
N PHE A 196 3.21 -3.89 -3.24
CA PHE A 196 4.18 -3.99 -2.15
C PHE A 196 3.66 -4.81 -0.97
N GLU A 197 4.59 -5.45 -0.27
CA GLU A 197 4.37 -6.06 1.04
C GLU A 197 5.45 -5.56 2.00
N LEU A 198 5.01 -4.94 3.09
CA LEU A 198 5.85 -4.49 4.20
C LEU A 198 5.54 -5.37 5.42
N LYS A 199 6.56 -5.84 6.10
CA LYS A 199 6.42 -6.64 7.31
C LYS A 199 6.93 -5.85 8.52
N LYS A 200 6.16 -5.84 9.61
CA LYS A 200 6.63 -5.29 10.88
C LYS A 200 7.66 -6.23 11.48
N ASN A 201 8.85 -5.71 11.76
CA ASN A 201 9.88 -6.45 12.48
C ASN A 201 9.44 -6.74 13.93
N LYS A 202 10.11 -7.72 14.56
CA LYS A 202 9.86 -8.08 15.97
C LYS A 202 10.23 -6.96 16.91
#